data_d62ad0ca833edaf7e6ceaabe985bb6a9
#
_entry.id   d62ad0ca833edaf7e6ceaabe985bb6a9
#
_cell.length_a   1.000
_cell.length_b   1.000
_cell.length_c   1.000
_cell.angle_alpha   90.00
_cell.angle_beta   90.00
_cell.angle_gamma   90.00
#
_symmetry.space_group_name_H-M   'P 1'
#
loop_
_entity.id
_entity.type
_entity.pdbx_description
1 polymer ?
#
loop_
_entity_poly.entity_id
_entity_poly.type
_entity_poly.pdbx_seq_one_letter_code
_entity_poly.pdbx_strand_id
1 'polypeptide(L)' 'MAQFHLQIKLPDRPGSLGTVASAIGFAGGDIRNLSVVKNEDGEGVDDLVVAIPGSDPTDLLNVLNAIGGVQVISVEKV' A
#
# COMPACT_ATOMS: atom_id res chain seq x y z
N MET A 1 -10.39 -10.21 10.72
CA MET A 1 -9.40 -9.90 9.68
C MET A 1 -8.18 -9.27 10.32
N ALA A 2 -7.02 -9.69 9.89
CA ALA A 2 -5.78 -9.07 10.35
C ALA A 2 -5.60 -7.70 9.70
N GLN A 3 -4.99 -6.77 10.42
CA GLN A 3 -4.68 -5.45 9.91
C GLN A 3 -3.18 -5.21 9.94
N PHE A 4 -2.68 -4.56 8.90
CA PHE A 4 -1.27 -4.24 8.77
C PHE A 4 -1.11 -2.76 8.48
N HIS A 5 -0.12 -2.15 9.12
CA HIS A 5 0.33 -0.80 8.82
C HIS A 5 1.46 -0.91 7.81
N LEU A 6 1.28 -0.28 6.67
CA LEU A 6 2.25 -0.27 5.58
C LEU A 6 2.74 1.15 5.36
N GLN A 7 4.00 1.29 5.07
CA GLN A 7 4.53 2.51 4.49
C GLN A 7 5.02 2.18 3.09
N ILE A 8 4.52 2.90 2.09
CA ILE A 8 4.86 2.65 0.70
C ILE A 8 5.41 3.91 0.04
N LYS A 9 6.32 3.70 -0.92
CA LYS A 9 6.80 4.73 -1.81
C LYS A 9 6.17 4.51 -3.18
N LEU A 10 5.69 5.58 -3.81
CA LEU A 10 5.03 5.51 -5.11
C LEU A 10 5.32 6.80 -5.91
N PRO A 11 5.21 6.73 -7.26
CA PRO A 11 5.37 7.94 -8.07
C PRO A 11 4.33 8.99 -7.70
N ASP A 12 4.75 10.25 -7.57
CA ASP A 12 3.85 11.37 -7.31
C ASP A 12 3.29 11.88 -8.63
N ARG A 13 2.29 11.18 -9.15
CA ARG A 13 1.63 11.54 -10.40
C ARG A 13 0.18 11.06 -10.38
N PRO A 14 -0.69 11.65 -11.22
CA PRO A 14 -2.10 11.24 -11.29
C PRO A 14 -2.23 9.73 -11.54
N GLY A 15 -3.14 9.11 -10.82
CA GLY A 15 -3.46 7.69 -10.97
C GLY A 15 -2.59 6.73 -10.18
N SER A 16 -1.45 7.15 -9.62
CA SER A 16 -0.59 6.24 -8.84
C SER A 16 -1.30 5.65 -7.65
N LEU A 17 -1.96 6.48 -6.85
CA LEU A 17 -2.69 6.00 -5.68
C LEU A 17 -3.87 5.13 -6.07
N GLY A 18 -4.57 5.48 -7.17
CA GLY A 18 -5.68 4.68 -7.67
C GLY A 18 -5.23 3.27 -8.07
N THR A 19 -4.06 3.16 -8.72
CA THR A 19 -3.49 1.86 -9.07
C THR A 19 -3.18 1.03 -7.82
N VAL A 20 -2.59 1.65 -6.81
CA VAL A 20 -2.30 0.98 -5.54
C VAL A 20 -3.59 0.51 -4.87
N ALA A 21 -4.58 1.39 -4.77
CA ALA A 21 -5.85 1.06 -4.12
C ALA A 21 -6.58 -0.09 -4.84
N SER A 22 -6.57 -0.07 -6.17
CA SER A 22 -7.17 -1.15 -6.96
C SER A 22 -6.46 -2.49 -6.74
N ALA A 23 -5.13 -2.47 -6.71
CA ALA A 23 -4.34 -3.68 -6.47
C ALA A 23 -4.62 -4.26 -5.08
N ILE A 24 -4.73 -3.41 -4.07
CA ILE A 24 -5.07 -3.83 -2.71
C ILE A 24 -6.46 -4.50 -2.71
N GLY A 25 -7.44 -3.90 -3.38
CA GLY A 25 -8.77 -4.47 -3.48
C GLY A 25 -8.78 -5.83 -4.17
N PHE A 26 -8.03 -5.99 -5.24
CA PHE A 26 -7.90 -7.27 -5.94
C PHE A 26 -7.26 -8.36 -5.06
N ALA A 27 -6.36 -7.97 -4.17
CA ALA A 27 -5.74 -8.90 -3.22
C ALA A 27 -6.64 -9.21 -2.02
N GLY A 28 -7.87 -8.71 -2.01
CA GLY A 28 -8.81 -8.92 -0.91
C GLY A 28 -8.62 -7.95 0.26
N GLY A 29 -7.81 -6.94 0.07
CA GLY A 29 -7.55 -5.95 1.12
C GLY A 29 -8.58 -4.85 1.17
N ASP A 30 -8.79 -4.32 2.38
CA ASP A 30 -9.67 -3.20 2.62
C ASP A 30 -8.86 -2.09 3.29
N ILE A 31 -8.75 -0.94 2.61
CA ILE A 31 -8.01 0.20 3.16
C ILE A 31 -8.82 0.82 4.28
N ARG A 32 -8.28 0.81 5.50
CA ARG A 32 -8.91 1.36 6.68
C ARG A 32 -8.49 2.79 6.95
N ASN A 33 -7.28 3.14 6.55
CA ASN A 33 -6.76 4.49 6.73
C ASN A 33 -5.67 4.74 5.72
N LEU A 34 -5.51 6.00 5.33
CA LEU A 34 -4.49 6.42 4.39
C LEU A 34 -4.06 7.83 4.74
N SER A 35 -2.76 8.03 4.84
CA SER A 35 -2.17 9.35 5.09
C SER A 35 -0.98 9.57 4.17
N VAL A 36 -0.91 10.74 3.56
CA VAL A 36 0.26 11.13 2.79
C VAL A 36 1.32 11.65 3.76
N VAL A 37 2.49 10.99 3.78
CA VAL A 37 3.56 11.35 4.70
C VAL A 37 4.41 12.47 4.12
N LYS A 38 4.81 12.31 2.86
CA LYS A 38 5.57 13.35 2.15
C LYS A 38 5.47 13.17 0.65
N ASN A 39 5.69 14.29 -0.07
CA ASN A 39 5.83 14.33 -1.53
C ASN A 39 7.05 15.17 -1.85
N GLU A 40 8.04 14.59 -2.51
CA GLU A 40 9.19 15.35 -3.00
C GLU A 40 9.93 14.57 -4.09
N ASP A 41 10.57 15.31 -4.98
CA ASP A 41 11.39 14.74 -6.07
C ASP A 41 10.63 13.74 -6.95
N GLY A 42 9.34 14.00 -7.19
CA GLY A 42 8.51 13.15 -8.04
C GLY A 42 8.07 11.85 -7.39
N GLU A 43 8.31 11.68 -6.09
CA GLU A 43 7.91 10.50 -5.33
C GLU A 43 7.11 10.89 -4.11
N GLY A 44 6.17 10.04 -3.73
CA GLY A 44 5.40 10.18 -2.51
C GLY A 44 5.66 9.01 -1.56
N VAL A 45 5.46 9.27 -0.28
CA VAL A 45 5.44 8.23 0.75
C VAL A 45 4.10 8.30 1.46
N ASP A 46 3.38 7.20 1.48
CA ASP A 46 2.06 7.11 2.10
C ASP A 46 2.06 6.05 3.19
N ASP A 47 1.32 6.33 4.25
CA ASP A 47 0.99 5.35 5.28
C ASP A 47 -0.40 4.80 5.01
N LEU A 48 -0.54 3.46 5.08
CA LEU A 48 -1.83 2.81 4.94
C LEU A 48 -2.03 1.82 6.07
N VAL A 49 -3.28 1.70 6.51
CA VAL A 49 -3.71 0.56 7.32
C VAL A 49 -4.65 -0.26 6.46
N VAL A 50 -4.32 -1.53 6.25
CA VAL A 50 -5.07 -2.43 5.37
C VAL A 50 -5.50 -3.66 6.16
N ALA A 51 -6.78 -3.98 6.10
CA ALA A 51 -7.32 -5.21 6.65
C ALA A 51 -7.35 -6.27 5.54
N ILE A 52 -6.93 -7.49 5.85
CA ILE A 52 -6.90 -8.59 4.89
C ILE A 52 -7.60 -9.83 5.46
N PRO A 53 -8.12 -10.71 4.59
CA PRO A 53 -8.56 -12.03 5.03
C PRO A 53 -7.36 -12.85 5.54
N GLY A 54 -7.54 -13.58 6.62
CA GLY A 54 -6.45 -14.35 7.20
C GLY A 54 -5.43 -13.48 7.92
N SER A 55 -4.21 -13.96 8.02
CA SER A 55 -3.17 -13.31 8.81
C SER A 55 -1.82 -13.17 8.11
N ASP A 56 -1.71 -13.66 6.88
CA ASP A 56 -0.45 -13.63 6.12
C ASP A 56 -0.53 -12.53 5.05
N PRO A 57 0.32 -11.48 5.12
CA PRO A 57 0.28 -10.37 4.16
C PRO A 57 1.06 -10.64 2.87
N THR A 58 1.58 -11.84 2.64
CA THR A 58 2.45 -12.13 1.51
C THR A 58 1.85 -11.75 0.16
N ASP A 59 0.59 -12.14 -0.10
CA ASP A 59 -0.07 -11.81 -1.36
C ASP A 59 -0.23 -10.30 -1.55
N LEU A 60 -0.61 -9.60 -0.49
CA LEU A 60 -0.73 -8.15 -0.51
C LEU A 60 0.62 -7.50 -0.85
N LEU A 61 1.69 -7.94 -0.20
CA LEU A 61 3.03 -7.39 -0.45
C LEU A 61 3.51 -7.68 -1.86
N ASN A 62 3.27 -8.88 -2.37
CA ASN A 62 3.66 -9.26 -3.73
C ASN A 62 2.93 -8.41 -4.78
N VAL A 63 1.63 -8.18 -4.58
CA VAL A 63 0.83 -7.35 -5.49
C VAL A 63 1.37 -5.92 -5.53
N LEU A 64 1.66 -5.33 -4.37
CA LEU A 64 2.18 -3.97 -4.30
C LEU A 64 3.56 -3.85 -4.93
N ASN A 65 4.45 -4.79 -4.65
CA ASN A 65 5.81 -4.76 -5.19
C ASN A 65 5.86 -5.06 -6.69
N ALA A 66 4.79 -5.61 -7.26
CA ALA A 66 4.70 -5.84 -8.70
C ALA A 66 4.32 -4.58 -9.49
N ILE A 67 3.83 -3.53 -8.82
CA ILE A 67 3.46 -2.28 -9.49
C ILE A 67 4.73 -1.47 -9.76
N GLY A 68 4.95 -1.09 -11.03
CA GLY A 68 6.13 -0.29 -11.40
C GLY A 68 6.20 1.01 -10.60
N GLY A 69 7.34 1.30 -10.00
CA GLY A 69 7.58 2.49 -9.21
C GLY A 69 7.07 2.43 -7.77
N VAL A 70 6.39 1.37 -7.38
CA VAL A 70 5.90 1.21 -6.01
C VAL A 70 6.85 0.31 -5.23
N GLN A 71 7.16 0.74 -4.00
CA GLN A 71 8.02 -0.02 -3.10
C GLN A 71 7.41 -0.03 -1.70
N VAL A 72 7.26 -1.19 -1.11
CA VAL A 72 6.88 -1.30 0.30
C VAL A 72 8.11 -1.04 1.15
N ILE A 73 8.06 0.03 1.95
CA ILE A 73 9.17 0.43 2.82
C ILE A 73 9.14 -0.36 4.11
N SER A 74 7.94 -0.50 4.69
CA SER A 74 7.78 -1.20 5.96
C SER A 74 6.40 -1.84 6.05
N VAL A 75 6.30 -2.88 6.85
CA VAL A 75 5.04 -3.55 7.15
C VAL A 75 5.07 -3.99 8.61
N GLU A 76 4.00 -3.67 9.34
CA GLU A 76 3.84 -4.05 10.74
C GLU A 76 2.42 -4.51 10.98
N LYS A 77 2.27 -5.58 11.75
CA LYS A 77 0.94 -6.01 12.18
C LYS A 77 0.39 -5.05 13.23
N VAL A 78 -0.83 -4.63 13.04
CA VAL A 78 -1.52 -3.73 13.97
C VAL A 78 -2.21 -4.52 15.07
#